data_cd256e1f5bded7497abf9dc0c7b4b973
#
_entry.id   cd256e1f5bded7497abf9dc0c7b4b973
#
_cell.length_a   1.000
_cell.length_b   1.000
_cell.length_c   1.000
_cell.angle_alpha   90.00
_cell.angle_beta   90.00
_cell.angle_gamma   90.00
#
_symmetry.space_group_name_H-M   'P 1'
#
loop_
_entity.id
_entity.type
_entity.pdbx_description
1 polymer ?
#
loop_
_entity_poly.entity_id
_entity_poly.type
_entity_poly.pdbx_seq_one_letter_code
_entity_poly.pdbx_strand_id
1 'polypeptide(L)'
;MIIETIKSQVIEILEDICSEKITETSIQLLNDLSLDSLSMVMLLVMIEDTFEIELDESDMNPFALITVQDVIDLVERYKIKSEEKEDA
;
A
#
# COMPACT_ATOMS: atom_id res chain seq x y z
N MET A 1 5.18 15.02 6.85
CA MET A 1 4.93 15.43 5.46
C MET A 1 4.95 14.25 4.50
N ILE A 2 6.07 13.55 4.42
CA ILE A 2 6.14 12.36 3.56
C ILE A 2 5.09 11.31 3.93
N ILE A 3 4.91 11.11 5.22
CA ILE A 3 3.94 10.11 5.72
C ILE A 3 2.52 10.45 5.29
N GLU A 4 2.13 11.71 5.38
CA GLU A 4 0.80 12.14 4.96
C GLU A 4 0.60 11.96 3.47
N THR A 5 1.64 12.24 2.68
CA THR A 5 1.59 12.06 1.24
C THR A 5 1.43 10.58 0.90
N ILE A 6 2.18 9.71 1.58
CA ILE A 6 2.08 8.27 1.38
C ILE A 6 0.68 7.78 1.71
N LYS A 7 0.15 8.22 2.86
CA LYS A 7 -1.18 7.83 3.29
C LYS A 7 -2.23 8.23 2.26
N SER A 8 -2.19 9.47 1.80
CA SER A 8 -3.14 9.96 0.82
C SER A 8 -3.09 9.18 -0.49
N GLN A 9 -1.89 8.87 -0.95
CA GLN A 9 -1.71 8.15 -2.20
C GLN A 9 -2.16 6.70 -2.09
N VAL A 10 -1.88 6.05 -0.96
CA VAL A 10 -2.33 4.68 -0.73
C VAL A 10 -3.84 4.62 -0.70
N ILE A 11 -4.48 5.55 0.00
CA ILE A 11 -5.93 5.60 0.07
C ILE A 11 -6.53 5.83 -1.32
N GLU A 12 -5.95 6.72 -2.09
CA GLU A 12 -6.40 7.01 -3.44
C GLU A 12 -6.33 5.77 -4.34
N ILE A 13 -5.23 5.03 -4.25
CA ILE A 13 -5.07 3.80 -5.01
C ILE A 13 -6.15 2.79 -4.62
N LEU A 14 -6.38 2.62 -3.34
CA LEU A 14 -7.38 1.67 -2.85
C LEU A 14 -8.79 2.07 -3.26
N GLU A 15 -9.10 3.36 -3.19
CA GLU A 15 -10.41 3.86 -3.62
C GLU A 15 -10.65 3.61 -5.10
N ASP A 16 -9.60 3.70 -5.91
CA ASP A 16 -9.70 3.39 -7.33
C ASP A 16 -9.98 1.91 -7.58
N ILE A 17 -9.36 1.05 -6.80
CA ILE A 17 -9.50 -0.39 -6.98
C ILE A 17 -10.87 -0.88 -6.52
N CYS A 18 -11.33 -0.42 -5.36
CA CYS A 18 -12.57 -0.92 -4.77
C CYS A 18 -13.79 -0.04 -5.04
N SER A 19 -13.59 1.13 -5.59
CA SER A 19 -14.66 2.11 -5.88
C SER A 19 -15.46 2.51 -4.64
N GLU A 20 -14.83 2.47 -3.47
CA GLU A 20 -15.46 2.87 -2.23
C GLU A 20 -14.60 3.90 -1.53
N LYS A 21 -15.25 4.78 -0.78
CA LYS A 21 -14.55 5.81 -0.04
C LYS A 21 -13.93 5.25 1.23
N ILE A 22 -12.65 5.54 1.44
CA ILE A 22 -11.92 5.05 2.61
C ILE A 22 -11.74 6.20 3.59
N THR A 23 -12.31 6.05 4.78
CA THR A 23 -12.29 7.10 5.80
C THR A 23 -11.40 6.79 6.99
N GLU A 24 -10.97 5.53 7.12
CA GLU A 24 -10.12 5.12 8.25
C GLU A 24 -9.09 4.11 7.76
N THR A 25 -7.96 4.07 8.47
CA THR A 25 -6.89 3.14 8.13
C THR A 25 -7.05 1.77 8.77
N SER A 26 -8.02 1.62 9.68
CA SER A 26 -8.33 0.35 10.31
C SER A 26 -9.22 -0.55 9.45
N ILE A 27 -9.70 -0.03 8.33
CA ILE A 27 -10.54 -0.79 7.40
C ILE A 27 -9.77 -2.00 6.89
N GLN A 28 -10.43 -3.16 6.91
CA GLN A 28 -9.82 -4.41 6.47
C GLN A 28 -10.02 -4.61 4.97
N LEU A 29 -8.93 -4.95 4.30
CA LEU A 29 -8.94 -5.05 2.83
C LEU A 29 -9.86 -6.15 2.32
N LEU A 30 -9.77 -7.34 2.91
CA LEU A 30 -10.58 -8.47 2.49
C LEU A 30 -12.00 -8.41 3.03
N ASN A 31 -12.14 -8.12 4.31
CA ASN A 31 -13.45 -8.16 4.96
C ASN A 31 -14.32 -6.94 4.68
N ASP A 32 -13.73 -5.77 4.71
CA ASP A 32 -14.50 -4.52 4.55
C ASP A 32 -14.57 -4.04 3.11
N LEU A 33 -13.48 -4.18 2.36
CA LEU A 33 -13.43 -3.73 0.97
C LEU A 33 -13.66 -4.85 -0.04
N SER A 34 -13.74 -6.08 0.44
CA SER A 34 -13.98 -7.26 -0.40
C SER A 34 -12.95 -7.42 -1.53
N LEU A 35 -11.72 -7.02 -1.28
CA LEU A 35 -10.66 -7.19 -2.26
C LEU A 35 -10.26 -8.66 -2.34
N ASP A 36 -10.25 -9.21 -3.53
CA ASP A 36 -9.82 -10.60 -3.74
C ASP A 36 -8.32 -10.64 -4.02
N SER A 37 -7.80 -11.85 -4.24
CA SER A 37 -6.37 -12.06 -4.48
C SER A 37 -5.87 -11.25 -5.67
N LEU A 38 -6.66 -11.21 -6.75
CA LEU A 38 -6.27 -10.48 -7.94
C LEU A 38 -6.19 -8.97 -7.67
N SER A 39 -7.19 -8.43 -6.96
CA SER A 39 -7.19 -7.01 -6.59
C SER A 39 -5.99 -6.67 -5.70
N MET A 40 -5.64 -7.57 -4.80
CA MET A 40 -4.48 -7.37 -3.93
C MET A 40 -3.17 -7.35 -4.71
N VAL A 41 -3.05 -8.21 -5.72
CA VAL A 41 -1.88 -8.20 -6.60
C VAL A 41 -1.82 -6.89 -7.39
N MET A 42 -2.96 -6.43 -7.89
CA MET A 42 -3.03 -5.16 -8.59
C MET A 42 -2.60 -4.00 -7.68
N LEU A 43 -3.05 -4.06 -6.43
CA LEU A 43 -2.67 -3.04 -5.44
C LEU A 43 -1.15 -2.97 -5.28
N LEU A 44 -0.51 -4.12 -5.14
CA LEU A 44 0.94 -4.17 -4.96
C LEU A 44 1.68 -3.62 -6.19
N VAL A 45 1.20 -3.96 -7.38
CA VAL A 45 1.80 -3.46 -8.63
C VAL A 45 1.63 -1.95 -8.73
N MET A 46 0.46 -1.44 -8.41
CA MET A 46 0.20 0.00 -8.45
C MET A 46 1.05 0.76 -7.44
N ILE A 47 1.29 0.16 -6.28
CA ILE A 47 2.16 0.75 -5.26
C ILE A 47 3.58 0.86 -5.79
N GLU A 48 4.10 -0.20 -6.39
CA GLU A 48 5.45 -0.16 -6.95
C GLU A 48 5.59 0.94 -7.99
N ASP A 49 4.59 1.07 -8.84
CA ASP A 49 4.60 2.05 -9.90
C ASP A 49 4.44 3.49 -9.37
N THR A 50 3.48 3.68 -8.49
CA THR A 50 3.18 5.01 -7.96
C THR A 50 4.30 5.59 -7.12
N PHE A 51 4.91 4.76 -6.28
CA PHE A 51 5.96 5.20 -5.37
C PHE A 51 7.36 4.96 -5.90
N GLU A 52 7.47 4.37 -7.07
CA GLU A 52 8.75 4.04 -7.70
C GLU A 52 9.66 3.22 -6.78
N ILE A 53 9.07 2.18 -6.21
CA ILE A 53 9.78 1.25 -5.34
C ILE A 53 9.67 -0.16 -5.92
N GLU A 54 10.56 -1.03 -5.46
CA GLU A 54 10.57 -2.42 -5.90
C GLU A 54 10.40 -3.30 -4.67
N LEU A 55 9.28 -3.98 -4.59
CA LEU A 55 8.96 -4.82 -3.45
C LEU A 55 9.66 -6.17 -3.54
N ASP A 56 10.18 -6.66 -2.41
CA ASP A 56 10.75 -8.00 -2.33
C ASP A 56 9.64 -9.04 -2.46
N GLU A 57 9.98 -10.21 -2.97
CA GLU A 57 9.02 -11.30 -3.08
C GLU A 57 8.34 -11.63 -1.76
N SER A 58 9.10 -11.55 -0.67
CA SER A 58 8.56 -11.83 0.66
C SER A 58 7.48 -10.83 1.07
N ASP A 59 7.51 -9.62 0.52
CA ASP A 59 6.53 -8.58 0.83
C ASP A 59 5.36 -8.55 -0.15
N MET A 60 5.40 -9.37 -1.18
CA MET A 60 4.34 -9.41 -2.17
C MET A 60 3.26 -10.44 -1.86
N ASN A 61 3.21 -10.91 -0.64
CA ASN A 61 2.17 -11.82 -0.21
C ASN A 61 0.91 -11.00 0.14
N PRO A 62 -0.14 -11.09 -0.67
CA PRO A 62 -1.35 -10.29 -0.43
C PRO A 62 -2.04 -10.62 0.89
N PHE A 63 -1.84 -11.82 1.40
CA PHE A 63 -2.49 -12.22 2.65
C PHE A 63 -1.78 -11.67 3.90
N ALA A 64 -0.59 -11.10 3.73
CA ALA A 64 0.12 -10.46 4.83
C ALA A 64 -0.44 -9.06 5.12
N LEU A 65 -1.14 -8.47 4.15
CA LEU A 65 -1.73 -7.13 4.30
C LEU A 65 -3.19 -7.28 4.71
N ILE A 66 -3.50 -6.88 5.91
CA ILE A 66 -4.84 -7.04 6.47
C ILE A 66 -5.64 -5.74 6.42
N THR A 67 -5.02 -4.63 6.81
CA THR A 67 -5.69 -3.34 6.87
C THR A 67 -5.05 -2.32 5.93
N VAL A 68 -5.74 -1.20 5.75
CA VAL A 68 -5.21 -0.05 5.00
C VAL A 68 -3.90 0.42 5.65
N GLN A 69 -3.85 0.43 6.97
CA GLN A 69 -2.64 0.84 7.70
C GLN A 69 -1.45 -0.06 7.36
N ASP A 70 -1.68 -1.36 7.19
CA ASP A 70 -0.61 -2.29 6.83
C ASP A 70 0.03 -1.91 5.49
N VAL A 71 -0.78 -1.47 4.53
CA VAL A 71 -0.29 -1.05 3.24
C VAL A 71 0.55 0.22 3.38
N ILE A 72 0.07 1.16 4.17
CA ILE A 72 0.78 2.40 4.42
C ILE A 72 2.14 2.12 5.06
N ASP A 73 2.16 1.25 6.06
CA ASP A 73 3.40 0.88 6.75
C ASP A 73 4.40 0.22 5.80
N LEU A 74 3.91 -0.61 4.91
CA LEU A 74 4.76 -1.26 3.92
C LEU A 74 5.46 -0.22 3.03
N VAL A 75 4.70 0.72 2.51
CA VAL A 75 5.25 1.76 1.64
C VAL A 75 6.24 2.64 2.39
N GLU A 76 5.89 3.04 3.62
CA GLU A 76 6.78 3.85 4.43
C GLU A 76 8.12 3.18 4.65
N ARG A 77 8.10 1.90 4.93
CA ARG A 77 9.30 1.12 5.17
C ARG A 77 10.23 1.15 3.95
N TYR A 78 9.67 1.01 2.76
CA TYR A 78 10.44 1.02 1.52
C TYR A 78 10.96 2.41 1.18
N LYS A 79 10.18 3.43 1.43
CA LYS A 79 10.60 4.81 1.16
C LYS A 79 11.74 5.22 2.08
N ILE A 80 11.67 4.83 3.33
CA ILE A 80 12.75 5.13 4.29
C ILE A 80 14.04 4.44 3.86
N LYS A 81 13.97 3.18 3.45
CA LYS A 81 15.15 2.45 2.97
C LYS A 81 15.75 3.12 1.75
N SER A 82 14.90 3.58 0.84
CA SER A 82 15.35 4.23 -0.37
C SER A 82 16.10 5.52 -0.06
N GLU A 83 15.58 6.30 0.87
CA GLU A 83 16.22 7.54 1.30
C GLU A 83 17.57 7.29 1.97
N GLU A 84 17.65 6.26 2.80
CA GLU A 84 18.89 5.88 3.46
C GLU A 84 19.96 5.48 2.45
N LYS A 85 19.56 4.77 1.40
CA LYS A 85 20.48 4.36 0.35
C LYS A 85 21.06 5.54 -0.42
N GLU A 86 20.26 6.54 -0.63
CA GLU A 86 20.68 7.73 -1.36
C GLU A 86 21.76 8.52 -0.60
N ASP A 87 21.67 8.50 0.70
CA ASP A 87 22.60 9.19 1.55
C ASP A 87 23.97 8.52 1.62
N ALA A 88 24.02 7.28 1.28
CA ALA A 88 25.28 6.57 1.27
C ALA A 88 26.06 6.90 0.02
#